data_e092300d2894bffd2521c8a88e9b74f6
#
_entry.id   e092300d2894bffd2521c8a88e9b74f6
#
_cell.length_a   1.000
_cell.length_b   1.000
_cell.length_c   1.000
_cell.angle_alpha   90.00
_cell.angle_beta   90.00
_cell.angle_gamma   90.00
#
_symmetry.space_group_name_H-M   'P 1'
#
loop_
_entity.id
_entity.type
_entity.pdbx_description
1 polymer ?
#
loop_
_entity_poly.entity_id
_entity_poly.type
_entity_poly.pdbx_seq_one_letter_code
_entity_poly.pdbx_strand_id
1 'polypeptide(L)'
;MGENDTPYDRNKVAMEWKVKLKTLKENDVNGYPHFVQIHKNKGHWMEGLDSSAISWISNFTRNPFPKKVVWKQDDVTHNRFYWLKDNNPIEGSLIIASINGQIVNIEKTNVSDIVIRLNDELVDMDKKVIVKYSGMEIFNDMVQRDSAVILTTIKEYGDPESIYLGEIPISLELVE
;
A
#
# COMPACT_ATOMS: atom_id res chain seq x y z
N MET A 1 6.16 -15.74 -17.20
CA MET A 1 4.89 -16.16 -17.82
C MET A 1 5.18 -16.99 -19.07
N GLY A 2 4.48 -18.09 -19.27
CA GLY A 2 4.59 -18.88 -20.50
C GLY A 2 3.82 -18.23 -21.66
N GLU A 3 4.38 -18.32 -22.88
CA GLU A 3 3.76 -17.77 -24.09
C GLU A 3 2.39 -18.42 -24.39
N ASN A 4 2.25 -19.72 -24.07
CA ASN A 4 1.04 -20.51 -24.31
C ASN A 4 0.12 -20.61 -23.05
N ASP A 5 0.31 -19.77 -22.05
CA ASP A 5 -0.58 -19.69 -20.90
C ASP A 5 -1.81 -18.84 -21.24
N THR A 6 -2.71 -19.45 -22.02
CA THR A 6 -3.88 -18.78 -22.61
C THR A 6 -5.14 -18.72 -21.73
N PRO A 7 -5.34 -19.58 -20.70
CA PRO A 7 -6.51 -19.45 -19.84
C PRO A 7 -6.62 -18.05 -19.25
N TYR A 8 -7.81 -17.45 -19.30
CA TYR A 8 -8.07 -16.06 -18.85
C TYR A 8 -7.16 -15.00 -19.49
N ASP A 9 -6.65 -15.27 -20.72
CA ASP A 9 -5.73 -14.38 -21.44
C ASP A 9 -4.46 -13.98 -20.66
N ARG A 10 -4.00 -14.81 -19.73
CA ARG A 10 -2.87 -14.48 -18.83
C ARG A 10 -1.61 -14.03 -19.57
N ASN A 11 -1.28 -14.68 -20.68
CA ASN A 11 -0.15 -14.30 -21.52
C ASN A 11 -0.32 -12.91 -22.14
N LYS A 12 -1.52 -12.55 -22.59
CA LYS A 12 -1.83 -11.22 -23.15
C LYS A 12 -1.78 -10.16 -22.06
N VAL A 13 -2.43 -10.42 -20.91
CA VAL A 13 -2.41 -9.53 -19.75
C VAL A 13 -0.97 -9.26 -19.30
N ALA A 14 -0.10 -10.28 -19.25
CA ALA A 14 1.31 -10.09 -18.90
C ALA A 14 2.05 -9.17 -19.88
N MET A 15 1.75 -9.27 -21.19
CA MET A 15 2.33 -8.39 -22.20
C MET A 15 1.83 -6.95 -22.10
N GLU A 16 0.54 -6.76 -21.84
CA GLU A 16 -0.05 -5.42 -21.61
C GLU A 16 0.58 -4.75 -20.39
N TRP A 17 0.71 -5.49 -19.26
CA TRP A 17 1.39 -4.98 -18.08
C TRP A 17 2.85 -4.66 -18.32
N LYS A 18 3.57 -5.45 -19.12
CA LYS A 18 4.96 -5.16 -19.51
C LYS A 18 5.07 -3.79 -20.18
N VAL A 19 4.18 -3.49 -21.14
CA VAL A 19 4.16 -2.20 -21.84
C VAL A 19 3.80 -1.07 -20.87
N LYS A 20 2.74 -1.25 -20.10
CA LYS A 20 2.28 -0.26 -19.11
C LYS A 20 3.34 0.08 -18.07
N LEU A 21 3.98 -0.93 -17.48
CA LEU A 21 5.03 -0.74 -16.48
C LEU A 21 6.27 -0.07 -17.09
N LYS A 22 6.62 -0.38 -18.34
CA LYS A 22 7.70 0.31 -19.04
C LYS A 22 7.41 1.80 -19.17
N THR A 23 6.21 2.17 -19.63
CA THR A 23 5.81 3.58 -19.76
C THR A 23 5.81 4.30 -18.40
N LEU A 24 5.29 3.65 -17.35
CA LEU A 24 5.32 4.22 -16.00
C LEU A 24 6.75 4.44 -15.49
N LYS A 25 7.66 3.50 -15.76
CA LYS A 25 9.08 3.61 -15.41
C LYS A 25 9.79 4.73 -16.19
N GLU A 26 9.43 4.96 -17.44
CA GLU A 26 9.98 6.06 -18.26
C GLU A 26 9.55 7.43 -17.70
N ASN A 27 8.34 7.52 -17.14
CA ASN A 27 7.82 8.75 -16.52
C ASN A 27 8.31 8.95 -15.07
N ASP A 28 8.71 7.88 -14.39
CA ASP A 28 9.26 7.91 -13.02
C ASP A 28 10.45 6.95 -12.93
N VAL A 29 11.66 7.48 -13.11
CA VAL A 29 12.90 6.70 -13.13
C VAL A 29 13.22 5.98 -11.81
N ASN A 30 12.64 6.42 -10.70
CA ASN A 30 12.83 5.83 -9.39
C ASN A 30 11.66 4.89 -8.98
N GLY A 31 10.53 4.98 -9.68
CA GLY A 31 9.35 4.16 -9.46
C GLY A 31 9.31 2.89 -10.34
N TYR A 32 8.29 2.11 -10.12
CA TYR A 32 7.87 0.97 -10.97
C TYR A 32 8.98 -0.02 -11.36
N PRO A 33 9.88 -0.46 -10.45
CA PRO A 33 10.82 -1.52 -10.76
C PRO A 33 10.04 -2.77 -11.17
N HIS A 34 10.33 -3.32 -12.33
CA HIS A 34 9.63 -4.49 -12.85
C HIS A 34 10.54 -5.39 -13.67
N PHE A 35 10.19 -6.67 -13.70
CA PHE A 35 10.83 -7.68 -14.54
C PHE A 35 9.74 -8.56 -15.15
N VAL A 36 9.60 -8.52 -16.46
CA VAL A 36 8.62 -9.33 -17.19
C VAL A 36 9.32 -10.14 -18.29
N GLN A 37 9.30 -11.44 -18.14
CA GLN A 37 9.85 -12.39 -19.10
C GLN A 37 8.77 -13.31 -19.62
N ILE A 38 8.71 -13.48 -20.97
CA ILE A 38 7.83 -14.44 -21.64
C ILE A 38 8.69 -15.59 -22.15
N HIS A 39 8.37 -16.79 -21.70
CA HIS A 39 9.07 -18.02 -22.08
C HIS A 39 8.38 -18.65 -23.30
N LYS A 40 9.11 -18.68 -24.44
CA LYS A 40 8.61 -19.22 -25.72
C LYS A 40 8.18 -20.69 -25.59
N ASN A 41 7.04 -21.00 -26.21
CA ASN A 41 6.46 -22.35 -26.29
C ASN A 41 6.18 -23.01 -24.93
N LYS A 42 6.14 -22.24 -23.82
CA LYS A 42 5.82 -22.75 -22.49
C LYS A 42 4.39 -22.43 -22.09
N GLY A 43 3.76 -23.37 -21.40
CA GLY A 43 2.46 -23.20 -20.76
C GLY A 43 2.61 -22.57 -19.37
N HIS A 44 1.61 -22.79 -18.53
CA HIS A 44 1.51 -22.21 -17.19
C HIS A 44 2.72 -22.52 -16.29
N TRP A 45 3.20 -23.77 -16.27
CA TRP A 45 4.21 -24.25 -15.32
C TRP A 45 5.66 -23.99 -15.73
N MET A 46 5.90 -23.45 -16.90
CA MET A 46 7.21 -22.99 -17.41
C MET A 46 8.44 -23.87 -17.08
N GLU A 47 8.27 -25.07 -16.50
CA GLU A 47 9.30 -26.05 -16.19
C GLU A 47 10.45 -25.47 -15.32
N GLY A 48 10.14 -24.58 -14.37
CA GLY A 48 11.10 -23.94 -13.47
C GLY A 48 11.91 -22.78 -14.08
N LEU A 49 11.62 -22.38 -15.33
CA LEU A 49 12.28 -21.24 -15.98
C LEU A 49 11.98 -19.89 -15.31
N ASP A 50 10.96 -19.84 -14.47
CA ASP A 50 10.58 -18.69 -13.65
C ASP A 50 11.48 -18.49 -12.43
N SER A 51 12.38 -19.45 -12.13
CA SER A 51 13.33 -19.34 -11.02
C SER A 51 14.22 -18.08 -11.08
N SER A 52 14.46 -17.52 -12.27
CA SER A 52 15.14 -16.23 -12.45
C SER A 52 14.45 -15.06 -11.72
N ALA A 53 13.13 -15.16 -11.48
CA ALA A 53 12.38 -14.16 -10.72
C ALA A 53 12.82 -14.13 -9.24
N ILE A 54 13.21 -15.26 -8.65
CA ILE A 54 13.67 -15.34 -7.26
C ILE A 54 14.92 -14.51 -7.07
N SER A 55 15.91 -14.67 -7.94
CA SER A 55 17.16 -13.89 -7.89
C SER A 55 16.91 -12.39 -8.11
N TRP A 56 15.93 -12.04 -8.94
CA TRP A 56 15.57 -10.65 -9.16
C TRP A 56 14.85 -10.05 -7.93
N ILE A 57 13.87 -10.76 -7.35
CA ILE A 57 13.11 -10.30 -6.18
C ILE A 57 14.01 -10.15 -4.96
N SER A 58 15.02 -11.02 -4.79
CA SER A 58 15.95 -10.97 -3.65
C SER A 58 16.81 -9.70 -3.57
N ASN A 59 16.84 -8.89 -4.64
CA ASN A 59 17.51 -7.59 -4.61
C ASN A 59 16.66 -6.47 -3.97
N PHE A 60 15.42 -6.75 -3.59
CA PHE A 60 14.50 -5.76 -3.04
C PHE A 60 14.16 -6.10 -1.59
N THR A 61 14.20 -5.08 -0.75
CA THR A 61 13.70 -5.15 0.62
C THR A 61 12.36 -4.39 0.69
N ARG A 62 11.40 -4.99 1.37
CA ARG A 62 10.12 -4.34 1.62
C ARG A 62 10.33 -3.08 2.48
N ASN A 63 9.71 -1.97 2.10
CA ASN A 63 9.54 -0.83 2.98
C ASN A 63 8.25 -1.03 3.80
N PRO A 64 8.31 -1.32 5.11
CA PRO A 64 7.11 -1.54 5.92
C PRO A 64 6.35 -0.26 6.24
N PHE A 65 7.02 0.91 6.14
CA PHE A 65 6.46 2.22 6.50
C PHE A 65 6.58 3.23 5.34
N PRO A 66 5.93 2.98 4.18
CA PRO A 66 5.99 3.90 3.06
C PRO A 66 5.36 5.24 3.44
N LYS A 67 6.02 6.34 3.08
CA LYS A 67 5.52 7.70 3.37
C LYS A 67 4.33 8.11 2.50
N LYS A 68 4.05 7.37 1.41
CA LYS A 68 2.86 7.54 0.58
C LYS A 68 2.19 6.19 0.36
N VAL A 69 0.88 6.16 0.56
CA VAL A 69 0.03 4.99 0.34
C VAL A 69 -1.07 5.36 -0.64
N VAL A 70 -1.26 4.51 -1.65
CA VAL A 70 -2.41 4.51 -2.55
C VAL A 70 -3.11 3.18 -2.35
N TRP A 71 -4.26 3.20 -1.70
CA TRP A 71 -5.02 2.01 -1.37
C TRP A 71 -6.39 2.05 -2.05
N LYS A 72 -6.55 1.21 -3.06
CA LYS A 72 -7.83 0.99 -3.74
C LYS A 72 -8.29 -0.42 -3.48
N GLN A 73 -9.52 -0.57 -3.00
CA GLN A 73 -10.17 -1.86 -2.80
C GLN A 73 -10.65 -2.44 -4.12
N ASP A 74 -10.56 -3.75 -4.22
CA ASP A 74 -11.07 -4.58 -5.29
C ASP A 74 -12.28 -5.39 -4.78
N ASP A 75 -12.73 -6.40 -5.51
CA ASP A 75 -13.79 -7.35 -5.11
C ASP A 75 -13.42 -8.14 -3.84
N VAL A 76 -12.13 -8.33 -3.59
CA VAL A 76 -11.61 -8.85 -2.32
C VAL A 76 -11.15 -7.69 -1.45
N THR A 77 -11.95 -7.34 -0.44
CA THR A 77 -11.66 -6.20 0.42
C THR A 77 -10.79 -6.57 1.61
N HIS A 78 -9.97 -5.63 2.03
CA HIS A 78 -9.13 -5.72 3.23
C HIS A 78 -9.39 -4.54 4.15
N ASN A 79 -9.34 -4.76 5.46
CA ASN A 79 -9.59 -3.71 6.45
C ASN A 79 -8.36 -2.88 6.81
N ARG A 80 -7.17 -3.19 6.26
CA ARG A 80 -5.91 -2.47 6.53
C ARG A 80 -4.95 -2.58 5.36
N PHE A 81 -4.16 -1.53 5.18
CA PHE A 81 -3.07 -1.50 4.20
C PHE A 81 -1.99 -0.52 4.67
N TYR A 82 -0.81 -1.02 5.02
CA TYR A 82 0.24 -0.26 5.71
C TYR A 82 -0.32 0.43 6.96
N TRP A 83 -0.15 1.74 7.09
CA TRP A 83 -0.58 2.55 8.22
C TRP A 83 -2.03 3.09 8.12
N LEU A 84 -2.78 2.63 7.16
CA LEU A 84 -4.21 2.95 7.00
C LEU A 84 -5.08 1.76 7.39
N LYS A 85 -6.22 2.05 8.05
CA LYS A 85 -7.26 1.08 8.35
C LYS A 85 -8.62 1.66 7.97
N ASP A 86 -9.43 0.83 7.33
CA ASP A 86 -10.84 1.04 7.02
C ASP A 86 -11.65 -0.04 7.76
N ASN A 87 -12.56 0.38 8.65
CA ASN A 87 -13.32 -0.57 9.44
C ASN A 87 -14.48 -1.18 8.66
N ASN A 88 -14.90 -0.56 7.56
CA ASN A 88 -16.04 -1.00 6.73
C ASN A 88 -15.66 -1.01 5.25
N PRO A 89 -14.64 -1.78 4.84
CA PRO A 89 -14.13 -1.75 3.48
C PRO A 89 -15.17 -2.28 2.49
N ILE A 90 -15.35 -1.58 1.40
CA ILE A 90 -16.21 -1.99 0.28
C ILE A 90 -15.42 -1.93 -1.02
N GLU A 91 -15.88 -2.68 -2.02
CA GLU A 91 -15.33 -2.60 -3.38
C GLU A 91 -15.33 -1.15 -3.88
N GLY A 92 -14.23 -0.73 -4.49
CA GLY A 92 -14.04 0.62 -5.01
C GLY A 92 -13.63 1.66 -3.98
N SER A 93 -13.57 1.34 -2.67
CA SER A 93 -12.98 2.23 -1.65
C SER A 93 -11.59 2.66 -2.05
N LEU A 94 -11.29 3.94 -1.94
CA LEU A 94 -10.02 4.55 -2.29
C LEU A 94 -9.55 5.46 -1.17
N ILE A 95 -8.30 5.26 -0.73
CA ILE A 95 -7.60 6.19 0.15
C ILE A 95 -6.22 6.47 -0.45
N ILE A 96 -5.92 7.76 -0.69
CA ILE A 96 -4.58 8.22 -1.07
C ILE A 96 -4.12 9.15 0.04
N ALA A 97 -3.03 8.78 0.71
CA ALA A 97 -2.50 9.58 1.79
C ALA A 97 -0.98 9.56 1.82
N SER A 98 -0.38 10.62 2.36
CA SER A 98 1.06 10.77 2.50
C SER A 98 1.44 11.37 3.85
N ILE A 99 2.68 11.11 4.28
CA ILE A 99 3.28 11.63 5.50
C ILE A 99 4.54 12.42 5.13
N ASN A 100 4.61 13.66 5.61
CA ASN A 100 5.78 14.52 5.50
C ASN A 100 6.08 15.18 6.84
N GLY A 101 7.16 14.77 7.50
CA GLY A 101 7.45 15.17 8.87
C GLY A 101 6.31 14.78 9.81
N GLN A 102 5.72 15.76 10.49
CA GLN A 102 4.59 15.59 11.42
C GLN A 102 3.21 15.74 10.75
N ILE A 103 3.16 15.87 9.43
CA ILE A 103 1.92 16.11 8.70
C ILE A 103 1.51 14.85 7.93
N VAL A 104 0.34 14.33 8.26
CA VAL A 104 -0.38 13.33 7.47
C VAL A 104 -1.36 14.06 6.57
N ASN A 105 -1.25 13.88 5.27
CA ASN A 105 -2.15 14.48 4.30
C ASN A 105 -3.02 13.41 3.63
N ILE A 106 -4.32 13.46 3.82
CA ILE A 106 -5.29 12.66 3.08
C ILE A 106 -5.54 13.41 1.77
N GLU A 107 -4.89 12.93 0.69
CA GLU A 107 -4.89 13.60 -0.62
C GLU A 107 -6.21 13.38 -1.36
N LYS A 108 -6.76 12.16 -1.25
CA LYS A 108 -8.03 11.79 -1.88
C LYS A 108 -8.62 10.57 -1.18
N THR A 109 -9.92 10.59 -0.96
CA THR A 109 -10.66 9.43 -0.44
C THR A 109 -12.14 9.50 -0.78
N ASN A 110 -12.78 8.35 -0.87
CA ASN A 110 -14.23 8.17 -0.83
C ASN A 110 -14.67 7.36 0.40
N VAL A 111 -13.77 7.20 1.38
CA VAL A 111 -14.05 6.55 2.68
C VAL A 111 -14.20 7.62 3.73
N SER A 112 -15.31 7.62 4.47
CA SER A 112 -15.60 8.59 5.54
C SER A 112 -14.83 8.33 6.82
N ASP A 113 -14.66 7.05 7.20
CA ASP A 113 -14.11 6.67 8.48
C ASP A 113 -12.78 5.93 8.30
N ILE A 114 -11.69 6.66 8.55
CA ILE A 114 -10.32 6.18 8.36
C ILE A 114 -9.62 6.14 9.72
N VAL A 115 -8.87 5.07 9.99
CA VAL A 115 -7.94 5.05 11.12
C VAL A 115 -6.51 5.15 10.59
N ILE A 116 -5.76 6.13 11.08
CA ILE A 116 -4.35 6.33 10.80
C ILE A 116 -3.54 5.73 11.92
N ARG A 117 -2.67 4.77 11.61
CA ARG A 117 -1.76 4.08 12.54
C ARG A 117 -0.38 4.68 12.46
N LEU A 118 0.21 4.98 13.59
CA LEU A 118 1.49 5.67 13.67
C LEU A 118 2.49 4.96 14.57
N ASN A 119 3.77 5.17 14.26
CA ASN A 119 4.91 4.79 15.07
C ASN A 119 6.07 5.78 14.83
N ASP A 120 7.19 5.58 15.54
CA ASP A 120 8.34 6.49 15.48
C ASP A 120 9.10 6.45 14.14
N GLU A 121 8.85 5.44 13.28
CA GLU A 121 9.38 5.40 11.90
C GLU A 121 8.60 6.32 10.94
N LEU A 122 7.33 6.54 11.22
CA LEU A 122 6.46 7.39 10.40
C LEU A 122 6.51 8.86 10.80
N VAL A 123 6.45 9.14 12.11
CA VAL A 123 6.42 10.48 12.70
C VAL A 123 7.21 10.48 14.02
N ASP A 124 7.57 11.63 14.52
CA ASP A 124 8.05 11.78 15.90
C ASP A 124 6.84 11.72 16.85
N MET A 125 6.65 10.59 17.53
CA MET A 125 5.52 10.36 18.43
C MET A 125 5.54 11.23 19.69
N ASP A 126 6.62 11.95 19.96
CA ASP A 126 6.76 12.88 21.10
C ASP A 126 6.44 14.33 20.69
N LYS A 127 5.89 14.52 19.49
CA LYS A 127 5.42 15.81 18.96
C LYS A 127 3.98 15.71 18.48
N LYS A 128 3.32 16.86 18.38
CA LYS A 128 1.97 16.93 17.79
C LYS A 128 2.00 16.46 16.36
N VAL A 129 1.02 15.66 15.98
CA VAL A 129 0.75 15.22 14.61
C VAL A 129 -0.39 16.05 14.06
N ILE A 130 -0.25 16.50 12.82
CA ILE A 130 -1.27 17.23 12.09
C ILE A 130 -1.84 16.33 11.02
N VAL A 131 -3.17 16.17 10.97
CA VAL A 131 -3.83 15.52 9.84
C VAL A 131 -4.56 16.58 9.03
N LYS A 132 -4.37 16.53 7.70
CA LYS A 132 -5.03 17.42 6.74
C LYS A 132 -5.86 16.64 5.74
N TYR A 133 -7.02 17.20 5.40
CA TYR A 133 -7.86 16.74 4.31
C TYR A 133 -8.36 17.95 3.49
N SER A 134 -8.26 17.88 2.16
CA SER A 134 -8.60 19.01 1.26
C SER A 134 -7.95 20.34 1.67
N GLY A 135 -6.71 20.29 2.18
CA GLY A 135 -5.95 21.44 2.64
C GLY A 135 -6.32 21.95 4.03
N MET A 136 -7.41 21.48 4.63
CA MET A 136 -7.84 21.85 5.97
C MET A 136 -7.23 20.96 7.03
N GLU A 137 -6.88 21.53 8.17
CA GLU A 137 -6.43 20.80 9.35
C GLU A 137 -7.66 20.22 10.07
N ILE A 138 -7.69 18.90 10.21
CA ILE A 138 -8.80 18.15 10.83
C ILE A 138 -8.39 17.48 12.16
N PHE A 139 -7.08 17.42 12.43
CA PHE A 139 -6.52 16.95 13.69
C PHE A 139 -5.18 17.65 13.94
N ASN A 140 -4.91 18.04 15.19
CA ASN A 140 -3.63 18.63 15.58
C ASN A 140 -3.41 18.41 17.09
N ASP A 141 -2.89 17.23 17.46
CA ASP A 141 -2.62 16.91 18.85
C ASP A 141 -1.53 15.84 18.98
N MET A 142 -1.19 15.52 20.23
CA MET A 142 -0.31 14.41 20.60
C MET A 142 -1.03 13.08 20.37
N VAL A 143 -0.34 12.12 19.77
CA VAL A 143 -0.84 10.75 19.64
C VAL A 143 -0.22 9.90 20.73
N GLN A 144 -1.05 9.39 21.63
CA GLN A 144 -0.56 8.59 22.76
C GLN A 144 -0.15 7.19 22.27
N ARG A 145 0.99 6.70 22.80
CA ARG A 145 1.37 5.30 22.65
C ARG A 145 0.42 4.45 23.49
N ASP A 146 -0.23 3.48 22.86
CA ASP A 146 -1.25 2.62 23.47
C ASP A 146 -0.86 1.14 23.33
N SER A 147 -0.73 0.48 24.46
CA SER A 147 -0.42 -0.95 24.50
C SER A 147 -1.49 -1.83 23.82
N ALA A 148 -2.75 -1.39 23.79
CA ALA A 148 -3.82 -2.09 23.10
C ALA A 148 -3.64 -2.02 21.57
N VAL A 149 -3.20 -0.87 21.05
CA VAL A 149 -2.83 -0.71 19.62
C VAL A 149 -1.67 -1.61 19.27
N ILE A 150 -0.60 -1.62 20.09
CA ILE A 150 0.57 -2.48 19.91
C ILE A 150 0.15 -3.95 19.82
N LEU A 151 -0.59 -4.44 20.81
CA LEU A 151 -1.02 -5.83 20.86
C LEU A 151 -1.94 -6.20 19.70
N THR A 152 -2.83 -5.28 19.30
CA THR A 152 -3.73 -5.47 18.15
C THR A 152 -2.94 -5.60 16.87
N THR A 153 -1.99 -4.70 16.63
CA THR A 153 -1.20 -4.72 15.39
C THR A 153 -0.26 -5.92 15.32
N ILE A 154 0.32 -6.37 16.43
CA ILE A 154 1.06 -7.64 16.48
C ILE A 154 0.18 -8.82 16.04
N LYS A 155 -1.05 -8.90 16.55
CA LYS A 155 -1.99 -9.99 16.22
C LYS A 155 -2.46 -9.92 14.76
N GLU A 156 -2.70 -8.71 14.26
CA GLU A 156 -3.24 -8.51 12.90
C GLU A 156 -2.20 -8.75 11.82
N TYR A 157 -0.95 -8.36 12.03
CA TYR A 157 0.10 -8.46 11.01
C TYR A 157 0.97 -9.71 11.17
N GLY A 158 1.19 -10.17 12.40
CA GLY A 158 2.14 -11.26 12.65
C GLY A 158 3.58 -10.92 12.23
N ASP A 159 3.90 -9.64 12.15
CA ASP A 159 5.12 -9.11 11.57
C ASP A 159 5.71 -8.04 12.50
N PRO A 160 6.91 -8.27 13.07
CA PRO A 160 7.54 -7.34 13.98
C PRO A 160 7.87 -5.97 13.37
N GLU A 161 8.00 -5.90 12.04
CA GLU A 161 8.23 -4.65 11.31
C GLU A 161 6.93 -3.91 10.95
N SER A 162 5.77 -4.40 11.38
CA SER A 162 4.46 -3.77 11.12
C SER A 162 3.72 -3.45 12.41
N ILE A 163 4.47 -3.07 13.46
CA ILE A 163 3.91 -2.68 14.75
C ILE A 163 3.67 -1.17 14.77
N TYR A 164 2.45 -0.79 15.17
CA TYR A 164 2.09 0.61 15.38
C TYR A 164 1.86 0.89 16.86
N LEU A 165 2.15 2.12 17.26
CA LEU A 165 2.16 2.54 18.66
C LEU A 165 0.92 3.33 19.05
N GLY A 166 0.25 3.96 18.09
CA GLY A 166 -0.95 4.77 18.32
C GLY A 166 -1.83 4.86 17.09
N GLU A 167 -3.07 5.24 17.30
CA GLU A 167 -4.09 5.39 16.26
C GLU A 167 -4.76 6.77 16.33
N ILE A 168 -5.09 7.34 15.17
CA ILE A 168 -5.94 8.52 15.04
C ILE A 168 -7.18 8.09 14.26
N PRO A 169 -8.36 7.97 14.91
CA PRO A 169 -9.62 7.82 14.19
C PRO A 169 -10.01 9.15 13.56
N ILE A 170 -10.37 9.12 12.29
CA ILE A 170 -10.78 10.29 11.50
C ILE A 170 -12.14 9.98 10.89
N SER A 171 -13.10 10.88 11.11
CA SER A 171 -14.39 10.89 10.41
C SER A 171 -14.46 12.11 9.50
N LEU A 172 -14.69 11.91 8.22
CA LEU A 172 -14.68 12.92 7.17
C LEU A 172 -16.10 13.21 6.67
N GLU A 173 -16.41 14.47 6.50
CA GLU A 173 -17.51 14.86 5.63
C GLU A 173 -16.97 14.82 4.18
N LEU A 174 -17.43 13.85 3.41
CA LEU A 174 -17.01 13.71 2.02
C LEU A 174 -17.70 14.80 1.19
N VAL A 175 -16.90 15.59 0.50
CA VAL A 175 -17.40 16.57 -0.48
C VAL A 175 -17.66 15.80 -1.78
N GLU A 176 -18.92 15.83 -2.25
CA GLU A 176 -19.34 15.23 -3.52
C GLU A 176 -18.66 15.88 -4.74
#